data_ec27356f839236c038fa0155e76ad0ce
#
_entry.id   ec27356f839236c038fa0155e76ad0ce
#
_cell.length_a   1.000
_cell.length_b   1.000
_cell.length_c   1.000
_cell.angle_alpha   90.00
_cell.angle_beta   90.00
_cell.angle_gamma   90.00
#
_symmetry.space_group_name_H-M   'P 1'
#
loop_
_entity.id
_entity.type
_entity.pdbx_description
1 polymer ?
#
loop_
_entity_poly.entity_id
_entity_poly.type
_entity_poly.pdbx_seq_one_letter_code
_entity_poly.pdbx_strand_id
1 'polypeptide(L)'
;MIQIRNNVFETNSSSAHTVAVKNHDEWDFDLKWLLDENGVFELWSTSDLEFGRSPFDVLCTTYQKIPYFIATYGFKKISKIIMDNIPQVKSVKKPRIDSSWDDPDLKQGIDHQSVGMLEYFIEKNNITIEEALFNNKYIIIIDGDEYNIWGKMINCGLINTNNLEYLGFDDDSYDTD
;
A
#
# COMPACT_ATOMS: atom_id res chain seq x y z
N MET A 1 9.32 -13.79 11.60
CA MET A 1 9.12 -13.07 12.89
C MET A 1 8.51 -11.72 12.52
N ILE A 2 7.23 -11.52 12.80
CA ILE A 2 6.52 -10.25 12.52
C ILE A 2 6.95 -9.28 13.61
N GLN A 3 7.65 -8.20 13.26
CA GLN A 3 7.86 -7.10 14.20
C GLN A 3 6.65 -6.17 14.14
N ILE A 4 5.68 -6.40 15.02
CA ILE A 4 4.64 -5.43 15.30
C ILE A 4 5.25 -4.40 16.26
N ARG A 5 5.24 -3.12 15.89
CA ARG A 5 5.59 -2.06 16.83
C ARG A 5 4.57 -2.04 17.96
N ASN A 6 4.96 -2.46 19.15
CA ASN A 6 4.20 -2.20 20.37
C ASN A 6 4.41 -0.75 20.81
N ASN A 7 3.32 -0.12 21.17
CA ASN A 7 3.19 1.18 21.84
C ASN A 7 3.27 2.44 20.96
N VAL A 8 2.16 2.78 20.31
CA VAL A 8 1.66 4.15 20.33
C VAL A 8 0.14 4.07 20.43
N PHE A 9 -0.40 4.08 21.63
CA PHE A 9 -1.80 4.42 21.87
C PHE A 9 -1.87 5.94 21.98
N GLU A 10 -2.12 6.64 20.90
CA GLU A 10 -2.56 8.02 20.97
C GLU A 10 -4.07 8.08 20.74
N THR A 11 -4.76 8.57 21.73
CA THR A 11 -6.21 8.72 21.83
C THR A 11 -6.77 9.85 20.97
N ASN A 12 -6.26 10.07 19.76
CA ASN A 12 -6.79 11.05 18.83
C ASN A 12 -6.67 10.55 17.39
N SER A 13 -7.75 10.02 16.87
CA SER A 13 -8.24 10.07 15.45
C SER A 13 -7.20 10.17 14.31
N SER A 14 -6.05 9.54 14.40
CA SER A 14 -5.05 9.47 13.33
C SER A 14 -4.76 8.04 12.95
N SER A 15 -4.76 7.75 11.66
CA SER A 15 -4.38 6.45 11.15
C SER A 15 -2.86 6.26 11.29
N ALA A 16 -2.45 5.11 11.79
CA ALA A 16 -1.04 4.72 11.81
C ALA A 16 -0.74 3.84 10.59
N HIS A 17 0.20 4.25 9.75
CA HIS A 17 0.67 3.41 8.67
C HIS A 17 1.90 2.63 9.11
N THR A 18 2.04 1.40 8.64
CA THR A 18 3.21 0.56 8.95
C THR A 18 3.56 -0.34 7.78
N VAL A 19 4.80 -0.84 7.75
CA VAL A 19 5.21 -1.87 6.80
C VAL A 19 5.35 -3.19 7.54
N ALA A 20 4.58 -4.19 7.14
CA ALA A 20 4.74 -5.57 7.55
C ALA A 20 5.62 -6.33 6.56
N VAL A 21 6.39 -7.30 7.08
CA VAL A 21 7.31 -8.10 6.27
C VAL A 21 6.91 -9.56 6.37
N LYS A 22 6.54 -10.17 5.23
CA LYS A 22 6.29 -11.62 5.13
C LYS A 22 7.60 -12.41 5.10
N ASN A 23 7.52 -13.68 5.46
CA ASN A 23 8.67 -14.60 5.39
C ASN A 23 8.96 -15.12 3.97
N HIS A 24 8.16 -14.74 2.99
CA HIS A 24 8.24 -15.24 1.62
C HIS A 24 8.49 -14.10 0.65
N ASP A 25 9.51 -14.26 -0.21
CA ASP A 25 9.83 -13.33 -1.29
C ASP A 25 8.99 -13.67 -2.51
N GLU A 26 8.22 -12.71 -2.99
CA GLU A 26 7.40 -12.84 -4.19
C GLU A 26 7.45 -11.54 -4.97
N TRP A 27 8.11 -11.57 -6.14
CA TRP A 27 8.21 -10.42 -7.02
C TRP A 27 7.00 -10.37 -7.95
N ASP A 28 6.32 -9.23 -7.98
CA ASP A 28 5.11 -9.00 -8.76
C ASP A 28 5.33 -7.87 -9.76
N PHE A 29 5.52 -8.26 -11.00
CA PHE A 29 5.64 -7.36 -12.15
C PHE A 29 4.45 -7.47 -13.10
N ASP A 30 3.39 -8.19 -12.74
CA ASP A 30 2.25 -8.43 -13.61
C ASP A 30 1.21 -7.32 -13.52
N LEU A 31 1.43 -6.28 -14.33
CA LEU A 31 0.46 -5.21 -14.55
C LEU A 31 -0.23 -5.31 -15.91
N LYS A 32 -0.10 -6.43 -16.65
CA LYS A 32 -0.62 -6.56 -18.02
C LYS A 32 -2.11 -6.31 -18.14
N TRP A 33 -2.87 -6.77 -17.15
CA TRP A 33 -4.32 -6.61 -17.13
C TRP A 33 -4.78 -5.16 -16.91
N LEU A 34 -3.86 -4.26 -16.56
CA LEU A 34 -4.10 -2.83 -16.36
C LEU A 34 -3.64 -1.97 -17.54
N LEU A 35 -3.01 -2.60 -18.54
CA LEU A 35 -2.50 -1.87 -19.69
C LEU A 35 -3.55 -1.82 -20.79
N ASP A 36 -3.63 -0.69 -21.48
CA ASP A 36 -4.33 -0.61 -22.74
C ASP A 36 -3.55 -1.31 -23.88
N GLU A 37 -4.12 -1.33 -25.07
CA GLU A 37 -3.52 -1.93 -26.29
C GLU A 37 -2.18 -1.28 -26.69
N ASN A 38 -1.91 -0.06 -26.21
CA ASN A 38 -0.69 0.70 -26.47
C ASN A 38 0.37 0.53 -25.37
N GLY A 39 0.07 -0.24 -24.32
CA GLY A 39 0.93 -0.41 -23.16
C GLY A 39 0.92 0.80 -22.22
N VAL A 40 -0.17 1.55 -22.20
CA VAL A 40 -0.36 2.66 -21.27
C VAL A 40 -0.97 2.15 -19.97
N PHE A 41 -0.31 2.44 -18.88
CA PHE A 41 -0.85 2.23 -17.53
C PHE A 41 -1.55 3.50 -17.06
N GLU A 42 -2.81 3.40 -16.68
CA GLU A 42 -3.61 4.53 -16.20
C GLU A 42 -3.93 4.38 -14.72
N LEU A 43 -3.60 5.40 -13.95
CA LEU A 43 -4.11 5.59 -12.59
C LEU A 43 -5.45 6.33 -12.69
N TRP A 44 -6.40 5.97 -11.85
CA TRP A 44 -7.78 6.45 -11.99
C TRP A 44 -7.95 7.92 -11.67
N SER A 45 -7.61 8.33 -10.44
CA SER A 45 -7.75 9.73 -10.03
C SER A 45 -6.81 10.09 -8.88
N THR A 46 -6.74 11.39 -8.53
CA THR A 46 -5.94 11.86 -7.40
C THR A 46 -6.54 11.46 -6.05
N SER A 47 -7.84 11.19 -5.97
CA SER A 47 -8.45 10.64 -4.75
C SER A 47 -7.90 9.26 -4.37
N ASP A 48 -7.42 8.47 -5.35
CA ASP A 48 -6.76 7.20 -5.09
C ASP A 48 -5.36 7.35 -4.46
N LEU A 49 -4.84 8.57 -4.39
CA LEU A 49 -3.57 8.91 -3.74
C LEU A 49 -3.75 9.42 -2.31
N GLU A 50 -4.96 9.42 -1.80
CA GLU A 50 -5.27 9.87 -0.44
C GLU A 50 -5.29 8.70 0.53
N PHE A 51 -4.38 8.73 1.50
CA PHE A 51 -4.23 7.73 2.56
C PHE A 51 -4.34 8.44 3.92
N GLY A 52 -5.56 8.81 4.24
CA GLY A 52 -5.92 9.48 5.49
C GLY A 52 -6.40 8.50 6.55
N ARG A 53 -7.36 8.97 7.35
CA ARG A 53 -7.88 8.29 8.54
C ARG A 53 -8.72 7.03 8.29
N SER A 54 -9.24 6.86 7.10
CA SER A 54 -10.21 5.80 6.79
C SER A 54 -10.22 5.55 5.29
N PRO A 55 -10.46 4.33 4.84
CA PRO A 55 -10.67 3.11 5.63
C PRO A 55 -9.35 2.41 6.00
N PHE A 56 -9.43 1.39 6.88
CA PHE A 56 -8.35 0.43 7.05
C PHE A 56 -8.05 -0.27 5.71
N ASP A 57 -6.78 -0.33 5.33
CA ASP A 57 -6.38 -1.01 4.12
C ASP A 57 -5.07 -1.78 4.25
N VAL A 58 -4.89 -2.80 3.38
CA VAL A 58 -3.69 -3.62 3.32
C VAL A 58 -3.23 -3.71 1.88
N LEU A 59 -2.16 -3.00 1.57
CA LEU A 59 -1.61 -2.92 0.23
C LEU A 59 -0.54 -4.01 0.06
N CYS A 60 -0.92 -5.16 -0.51
CA CYS A 60 -0.06 -6.33 -0.60
C CYS A 60 0.44 -6.66 -2.01
N THR A 61 -0.20 -6.19 -3.05
CA THR A 61 0.26 -6.35 -4.44
C THR A 61 0.93 -5.08 -4.94
N THR A 62 1.76 -5.22 -5.97
CA THR A 62 2.39 -4.07 -6.64
C THR A 62 1.35 -3.03 -7.04
N TYR A 63 0.26 -3.46 -7.65
CA TYR A 63 -0.81 -2.58 -8.09
C TYR A 63 -1.40 -1.74 -6.93
N GLN A 64 -1.71 -2.38 -5.82
CA GLN A 64 -2.24 -1.69 -4.64
C GLN A 64 -1.24 -0.70 -4.02
N LYS A 65 0.06 -1.03 -4.08
CA LYS A 65 1.14 -0.19 -3.53
C LYS A 65 1.46 1.04 -4.39
N ILE A 66 1.26 0.98 -5.71
CA ILE A 66 1.61 2.08 -6.63
C ILE A 66 1.06 3.43 -6.18
N PRO A 67 -0.24 3.59 -5.86
CA PRO A 67 -0.79 4.88 -5.40
C PRO A 67 -0.08 5.40 -4.14
N TYR A 68 0.18 4.54 -3.17
CA TYR A 68 0.87 4.92 -1.92
C TYR A 68 2.31 5.39 -2.18
N PHE A 69 3.02 4.69 -3.07
CA PHE A 69 4.38 5.08 -3.48
C PHE A 69 4.39 6.40 -4.24
N ILE A 70 3.36 6.67 -5.06
CA ILE A 70 3.22 7.97 -5.73
C ILE A 70 2.97 9.07 -4.71
N ALA A 71 2.07 8.87 -3.74
CA ALA A 71 1.82 9.83 -2.66
C ALA A 71 3.09 10.10 -1.83
N THR A 72 3.96 9.09 -1.66
CA THR A 72 5.22 9.22 -0.91
C THR A 72 6.33 9.88 -1.72
N TYR A 73 6.55 9.45 -2.97
CA TYR A 73 7.75 9.81 -3.75
C TYR A 73 7.48 10.73 -4.95
N GLY A 74 6.21 10.94 -5.29
CA GLY A 74 5.75 11.70 -6.43
C GLY A 74 5.59 10.86 -7.71
N PHE A 75 4.64 11.27 -8.55
CA PHE A 75 4.25 10.59 -9.77
C PHE A 75 5.43 10.36 -10.74
N LYS A 76 6.22 11.39 -10.99
CA LYS A 76 7.33 11.34 -11.95
C LYS A 76 8.37 10.28 -11.61
N LYS A 77 8.71 10.16 -10.31
CA LYS A 77 9.71 9.19 -9.83
C LYS A 77 9.18 7.76 -9.96
N ILE A 78 7.96 7.51 -9.48
CA ILE A 78 7.38 6.17 -9.48
C ILE A 78 7.04 5.70 -10.90
N SER A 79 6.51 6.58 -11.76
CA SER A 79 6.26 6.25 -13.17
C SER A 79 7.55 5.82 -13.89
N LYS A 80 8.66 6.49 -13.62
CA LYS A 80 9.95 6.08 -14.17
C LYS A 80 10.36 4.69 -13.68
N ILE A 81 10.25 4.42 -12.38
CA ILE A 81 10.57 3.12 -11.79
C ILE A 81 9.72 2.00 -12.42
N ILE A 82 8.42 2.24 -12.61
CA ILE A 82 7.52 1.27 -13.25
C ILE A 82 7.98 0.98 -14.70
N MET A 83 8.23 2.02 -15.50
CA MET A 83 8.65 1.83 -16.88
C MET A 83 10.03 1.17 -17.01
N ASP A 84 10.95 1.45 -16.12
CA ASP A 84 12.28 0.85 -16.11
C ASP A 84 12.25 -0.65 -15.77
N ASN A 85 11.30 -1.08 -14.94
CA ASN A 85 11.22 -2.46 -14.43
C ASN A 85 10.18 -3.34 -15.14
N ILE A 86 9.19 -2.74 -15.80
CA ILE A 86 8.12 -3.46 -16.50
C ILE A 86 8.14 -3.09 -18.00
N PRO A 87 8.83 -3.86 -18.86
CA PRO A 87 9.03 -3.50 -20.27
C PRO A 87 7.72 -3.36 -21.08
N GLN A 88 6.63 -3.96 -20.61
CA GLN A 88 5.31 -3.86 -21.24
C GLN A 88 4.69 -2.48 -21.04
N VAL A 89 5.05 -1.76 -19.96
CA VAL A 89 4.58 -0.41 -19.70
C VAL A 89 5.37 0.58 -20.54
N LYS A 90 4.72 1.17 -21.54
CA LYS A 90 5.33 2.16 -22.43
C LYS A 90 5.20 3.58 -21.90
N SER A 91 4.13 3.83 -21.17
CA SER A 91 3.91 5.09 -20.44
C SER A 91 2.96 4.88 -19.28
N VAL A 92 3.07 5.78 -18.29
CA VAL A 92 2.13 5.87 -17.17
C VAL A 92 1.39 7.19 -17.33
N LYS A 93 0.06 7.12 -17.42
CA LYS A 93 -0.79 8.31 -17.53
C LYS A 93 -0.97 8.93 -16.16
N LYS A 94 -0.85 10.25 -16.09
CA LYS A 94 -1.16 10.97 -14.85
C LYS A 94 -2.59 10.71 -14.42
N PRO A 95 -2.85 10.57 -13.10
CA PRO A 95 -4.21 10.42 -12.60
C PRO A 95 -5.03 11.67 -12.95
N ARG A 96 -6.35 11.47 -13.12
CA ARG A 96 -7.27 12.58 -13.31
C ARG A 96 -7.27 13.43 -12.04
N ILE A 97 -7.08 14.73 -12.21
CA ILE A 97 -7.12 15.69 -11.10
C ILE A 97 -8.57 15.95 -10.73
N ASP A 98 -8.95 15.59 -9.50
CA ASP A 98 -10.32 15.76 -8.99
C ASP A 98 -10.52 17.13 -8.35
N SER A 99 -9.45 17.73 -7.82
CA SER A 99 -9.47 19.04 -7.19
C SER A 99 -8.34 19.92 -7.70
N SER A 100 -8.54 21.24 -7.73
CA SER A 100 -7.50 22.20 -8.13
C SER A 100 -6.30 22.24 -7.14
N TRP A 101 -6.43 21.58 -5.99
CA TRP A 101 -5.38 21.49 -4.98
C TRP A 101 -4.55 20.19 -5.13
N ASP A 102 -5.04 19.26 -5.95
CA ASP A 102 -4.42 17.97 -6.13
C ASP A 102 -3.34 18.06 -7.22
N ASP A 103 -2.11 17.81 -6.85
CA ASP A 103 -1.01 17.65 -7.79
C ASP A 103 -0.27 16.33 -7.48
N PRO A 104 -0.30 15.34 -8.38
CA PRO A 104 0.36 14.07 -8.17
C PRO A 104 1.88 14.15 -8.08
N ASP A 105 2.49 15.27 -8.46
CA ASP A 105 3.91 15.52 -8.27
C ASP A 105 4.22 16.09 -6.86
N LEU A 106 3.18 16.54 -6.13
CA LEU A 106 3.30 16.93 -4.73
C LEU A 106 3.16 15.67 -3.87
N LYS A 107 4.06 15.48 -2.93
CA LYS A 107 4.00 14.41 -1.93
C LYS A 107 2.88 14.70 -0.92
N GLN A 108 1.66 14.39 -1.30
CA GLN A 108 0.44 14.68 -0.53
C GLN A 108 -0.38 13.40 -0.36
N GLY A 109 -1.38 13.45 0.49
CA GLY A 109 -2.35 12.38 0.66
C GLY A 109 -2.00 11.35 1.74
N ILE A 110 -0.83 11.41 2.35
CA ILE A 110 -0.48 10.55 3.48
C ILE A 110 -0.80 11.28 4.79
N ASP A 111 -1.45 10.57 5.71
CA ASP A 111 -1.72 11.11 7.05
C ASP A 111 -0.44 11.67 7.67
N HIS A 112 -0.54 12.85 8.28
CA HIS A 112 0.60 13.62 8.79
C HIS A 112 1.47 12.86 9.80
N GLN A 113 0.91 11.89 10.53
CA GLN A 113 1.65 11.06 11.47
C GLN A 113 2.43 9.93 10.79
N SER A 114 2.07 9.60 9.55
CA SER A 114 2.68 8.53 8.76
C SER A 114 3.61 9.05 7.67
N VAL A 115 3.72 10.38 7.52
CA VAL A 115 4.66 10.99 6.57
C VAL A 115 6.09 10.58 6.91
N GLY A 116 6.83 10.09 5.90
CA GLY A 116 8.21 9.62 6.08
C GLY A 116 8.33 8.18 6.61
N MET A 117 7.23 7.50 6.93
CA MET A 117 7.27 6.12 7.44
C MET A 117 7.90 5.15 6.44
N LEU A 118 7.47 5.21 5.18
CA LEU A 118 7.97 4.32 4.12
C LEU A 118 9.44 4.62 3.80
N GLU A 119 9.82 5.89 3.69
CA GLU A 119 11.22 6.30 3.48
C GLU A 119 12.11 5.80 4.61
N TYR A 120 11.70 6.01 5.86
CA TYR A 120 12.44 5.53 7.02
C TYR A 120 12.60 4.01 7.02
N PHE A 121 11.53 3.27 6.67
CA PHE A 121 11.57 1.81 6.60
C PHE A 121 12.57 1.33 5.53
N ILE A 122 12.53 1.91 4.33
CA ILE A 122 13.42 1.58 3.22
C ILE A 122 14.89 1.85 3.60
N GLU A 123 15.16 3.02 4.14
CA GLU A 123 16.52 3.41 4.56
C GLU A 123 17.05 2.50 5.68
N LYS A 124 16.24 2.30 6.72
CA LYS A 124 16.63 1.48 7.87
C LYS A 124 16.95 0.02 7.52
N ASN A 125 16.24 -0.54 6.54
CA ASN A 125 16.42 -1.92 6.13
C ASN A 125 17.37 -2.06 4.93
N ASN A 126 17.93 -0.96 4.43
CA ASN A 126 18.84 -0.92 3.28
C ASN A 126 18.28 -1.66 2.06
N ILE A 127 17.01 -1.41 1.75
CA ILE A 127 16.32 -1.94 0.57
C ILE A 127 16.08 -0.80 -0.44
N THR A 128 15.79 -1.17 -1.70
CA THR A 128 15.50 -0.16 -2.73
C THR A 128 14.00 0.15 -2.78
N ILE A 129 13.64 1.26 -3.42
CA ILE A 129 12.25 1.62 -3.68
C ILE A 129 11.60 0.55 -4.57
N GLU A 130 12.33 0.07 -5.58
CA GLU A 130 11.92 -0.99 -6.49
C GLU A 130 11.63 -2.29 -5.73
N GLU A 131 12.51 -2.67 -4.81
CA GLU A 131 12.31 -3.86 -3.99
C GLU A 131 11.05 -3.70 -3.11
N ALA A 132 10.90 -2.60 -2.42
CA ALA A 132 9.74 -2.37 -1.59
C ALA A 132 8.42 -2.32 -2.40
N LEU A 133 8.46 -1.79 -3.64
CA LEU A 133 7.31 -1.69 -4.52
C LEU A 133 6.92 -3.03 -5.14
N PHE A 134 7.88 -3.74 -5.74
CA PHE A 134 7.59 -4.93 -6.57
C PHE A 134 7.66 -6.25 -5.81
N ASN A 135 8.26 -6.28 -4.61
CA ASN A 135 8.27 -7.48 -3.80
C ASN A 135 7.09 -7.51 -2.83
N ASN A 136 6.19 -8.48 -3.00
CA ASN A 136 5.01 -8.67 -2.16
C ASN A 136 5.32 -9.17 -0.73
N LYS A 137 6.60 -9.36 -0.43
CA LYS A 137 7.09 -9.53 0.95
C LYS A 137 6.81 -8.29 1.80
N TYR A 138 6.88 -7.09 1.22
CA TYR A 138 6.64 -5.82 1.91
C TYR A 138 5.20 -5.38 1.69
N ILE A 139 4.46 -5.31 2.78
CA ILE A 139 3.04 -4.99 2.81
C ILE A 139 2.86 -3.69 3.57
N ILE A 140 2.11 -2.75 3.01
CA ILE A 140 1.75 -1.52 3.71
C ILE A 140 0.40 -1.75 4.36
N ILE A 141 0.33 -1.50 5.67
CA ILE A 141 -0.90 -1.55 6.45
C ILE A 141 -1.26 -0.12 6.83
N ILE A 142 -2.46 0.28 6.48
CA ILE A 142 -3.08 1.55 6.83
C ILE A 142 -4.08 1.23 7.93
N ASP A 143 -3.75 1.58 9.17
CA ASP A 143 -4.63 1.37 10.31
C ASP A 143 -5.64 2.53 10.35
N GLY A 144 -6.89 2.22 10.06
CA GLY A 144 -8.00 3.15 10.02
C GLY A 144 -9.04 2.82 11.07
N ASP A 145 -10.04 3.69 11.19
CA ASP A 145 -11.10 3.56 12.20
C ASP A 145 -12.17 2.49 11.85
N GLU A 146 -12.04 1.76 10.73
CA GLU A 146 -13.04 0.82 10.26
C GLU A 146 -12.70 -0.67 10.50
N TYR A 147 -13.76 -1.42 10.78
CA TYR A 147 -13.77 -2.73 11.44
C TYR A 147 -13.46 -3.95 10.56
N ASN A 148 -12.85 -3.99 9.45
CA ASN A 148 -12.58 -5.27 8.76
C ASN A 148 -11.08 -5.58 8.54
N ILE A 149 -10.32 -5.37 9.58
CA ILE A 149 -8.86 -5.60 9.62
C ILE A 149 -8.49 -7.05 9.26
N TRP A 150 -9.20 -8.00 9.85
CA TRP A 150 -8.81 -9.41 9.83
C TRP A 150 -8.97 -10.05 8.47
N GLY A 151 -10.09 -9.83 7.80
CA GLY A 151 -10.32 -10.36 6.46
C GLY A 151 -9.27 -9.91 5.46
N LYS A 152 -8.89 -8.63 5.47
CA LYS A 152 -7.84 -8.09 4.62
C LYS A 152 -6.45 -8.67 4.97
N MET A 153 -6.13 -8.83 6.25
CA MET A 153 -4.87 -9.43 6.69
C MET A 153 -4.76 -10.91 6.33
N ILE A 154 -5.85 -11.66 6.43
CA ILE A 154 -5.93 -13.05 6.02
C ILE A 154 -5.74 -13.16 4.50
N ASN A 155 -6.47 -12.37 3.72
CA ASN A 155 -6.39 -12.36 2.26
C ASN A 155 -4.99 -12.01 1.73
N CYS A 156 -4.25 -11.17 2.46
CA CYS A 156 -2.86 -10.84 2.14
C CYS A 156 -1.84 -11.85 2.69
N GLY A 157 -2.29 -12.91 3.36
CA GLY A 157 -1.42 -13.94 3.94
C GLY A 157 -0.57 -13.45 5.12
N LEU A 158 -0.97 -12.36 5.78
CA LEU A 158 -0.32 -11.86 7.00
C LEU A 158 -0.71 -12.66 8.23
N ILE A 159 -1.93 -13.21 8.24
CA ILE A 159 -2.46 -14.05 9.30
C ILE A 159 -2.73 -15.43 8.72
N ASN A 160 -2.22 -16.46 9.39
CA ASN A 160 -2.49 -17.84 9.02
C ASN A 160 -3.79 -18.29 9.70
N THR A 161 -4.81 -18.58 8.90
CA THR A 161 -6.13 -19.04 9.39
C THR A 161 -6.08 -20.34 10.19
N ASN A 162 -5.05 -21.17 10.00
CA ASN A 162 -4.88 -22.40 10.77
C ASN A 162 -4.61 -22.16 12.27
N ASN A 163 -4.34 -20.94 12.68
CA ASN A 163 -4.08 -20.55 14.07
C ASN A 163 -5.16 -19.64 14.67
N LEU A 164 -6.28 -19.42 13.99
CA LEU A 164 -7.34 -18.50 14.45
C LEU A 164 -8.02 -18.99 15.73
N GLU A 165 -8.09 -20.31 15.98
CA GLU A 165 -8.60 -20.86 17.24
C GLU A 165 -7.85 -20.33 18.49
N TYR A 166 -6.59 -19.93 18.33
CA TYR A 166 -5.77 -19.39 19.41
C TYR A 166 -6.05 -17.91 19.73
N LEU A 167 -6.73 -17.21 18.84
CA LEU A 167 -6.94 -15.76 18.97
C LEU A 167 -8.31 -15.40 19.56
N GLY A 168 -9.16 -16.41 19.83
CA GLY A 168 -10.45 -16.21 20.53
C GLY A 168 -11.48 -15.42 19.70
N PHE A 169 -11.41 -15.51 18.39
CA PHE A 169 -12.41 -14.90 17.51
C PHE A 169 -13.59 -15.88 17.36
N ASP A 170 -14.74 -15.49 17.88
CA ASP A 170 -15.99 -16.16 17.57
C ASP A 170 -16.31 -16.02 16.07
N ASP A 171 -16.72 -17.13 15.46
CA ASP A 171 -16.97 -17.30 14.03
C ASP A 171 -18.12 -16.41 13.50
N ASP A 172 -18.85 -15.75 14.38
CA ASP A 172 -20.03 -14.94 14.10
C ASP A 172 -19.74 -13.50 13.62
N SER A 173 -18.45 -13.11 13.49
CA SER A 173 -18.09 -11.75 13.06
C SER A 173 -17.66 -11.64 11.57
N TYR A 174 -17.79 -12.73 10.80
CA TYR A 174 -17.54 -12.70 9.37
C TYR A 174 -18.84 -12.38 8.61
N ASP A 175 -19.31 -11.14 8.67
CA ASP A 175 -20.23 -10.65 7.67
C ASP A 175 -19.47 -10.48 6.34
N THR A 176 -19.76 -11.39 5.45
CA THR A 176 -19.33 -11.35 4.04
C THR A 176 -20.31 -10.49 3.27
N ASP A 177 -20.09 -9.19 3.20
CA ASP A 177 -20.67 -8.31 2.18
C ASP A 177 -19.58 -7.83 1.22
#